data_70f567d7d19c3e974100702b9dba2252
#
_entry.id   70f567d7d19c3e974100702b9dba2252
#
_cell.length_a   1.000
_cell.length_b   1.000
_cell.length_c   1.000
_cell.angle_alpha   90.00
_cell.angle_beta   90.00
_cell.angle_gamma   90.00
#
_symmetry.space_group_name_H-M   'P 1'
#
loop_
_entity.id
_entity.type
_entity.pdbx_description
1 polymer ?
#
loop_
_entity_poly.entity_id
_entity_poly.type
_entity_poly.pdbx_seq_one_letter_code
_entity_poly.pdbx_strand_id
1 'polypeptide(L)'
;MAYSNCDLILSVREAEKDHGKWLYVRNSGIGGSDAAVIMGMNSYKSPYQLWMEKTGQAEPEDLTGNMRVYWGTKNEPAIADWFQEETGKKVQRLGTLRNREHPFMLANVDRTVVGENAGLEIKTAGVKQYRKWKDDEIPDAYYCQCLHYMAVTGADYWYIAVLLGGNDSKWKRIERNEEDIKMLIQAEKEFWNLVQAKTAPPVDGSLSCSQALAARYADSRDEEIMLPEEADTLIARINGDTEIMDKLKEQISLNQNRLKEMLGDAEAGRVGSFKVTWKSTNGRETCQLSKLKKAAPDLYQALKDKGFISTGKASRRFSIKEVKEDK
;
A
#
# COMPACT_ATOMS: atom_id res chain seq x y z
N MET A 1 24.92 -2.78 22.43
CA MET A 1 24.06 -2.69 23.62
C MET A 1 22.69 -3.25 23.25
N ALA A 2 22.07 -4.00 24.16
CA ALA A 2 20.66 -4.34 23.95
C ALA A 2 19.81 -3.10 24.26
N TYR A 3 18.82 -2.82 23.45
CA TYR A 3 17.83 -1.76 23.74
C TYR A 3 17.13 -2.00 25.08
N SER A 4 16.84 -0.93 25.82
CA SER A 4 16.33 -1.03 27.20
C SER A 4 14.85 -1.40 27.28
N ASN A 5 14.04 -1.05 26.26
CA ASN A 5 12.58 -1.13 26.33
C ASN A 5 11.98 -2.37 25.68
N CYS A 6 12.80 -3.30 25.19
CA CYS A 6 12.30 -4.45 24.44
C CYS A 6 13.10 -5.72 24.76
N ASP A 7 12.51 -6.86 24.38
CA ASP A 7 13.11 -8.18 24.44
C ASP A 7 13.27 -8.76 23.03
N LEU A 8 14.37 -9.49 22.81
CA LEU A 8 14.57 -10.28 21.60
C LEU A 8 13.71 -11.54 21.68
N ILE A 9 12.71 -11.67 20.82
CA ILE A 9 11.75 -12.79 20.81
C ILE A 9 11.99 -13.80 19.69
N LEU A 10 12.76 -13.42 18.67
CA LEU A 10 13.16 -14.30 17.58
C LEU A 10 14.52 -13.83 17.05
N SER A 11 15.52 -14.69 17.11
CA SER A 11 16.84 -14.37 16.58
C SER A 11 16.88 -14.38 15.05
N VAL A 12 17.87 -13.70 14.45
CA VAL A 12 18.12 -13.73 12.99
C VAL A 12 18.24 -15.16 12.48
N ARG A 13 19.03 -16.00 13.20
CA ARG A 13 19.26 -17.41 12.83
C ARG A 13 17.98 -18.23 12.84
N GLU A 14 17.10 -18.03 13.81
CA GLU A 14 15.81 -18.74 13.87
C GLU A 14 14.88 -18.29 12.74
N ALA A 15 14.80 -16.98 12.47
CA ALA A 15 13.99 -16.43 11.38
C ALA A 15 14.44 -16.94 10.00
N GLU A 16 15.76 -17.06 9.76
CA GLU A 16 16.31 -17.60 8.53
C GLU A 16 16.07 -19.10 8.39
N LYS A 17 16.10 -19.85 9.50
CA LYS A 17 15.88 -21.29 9.50
C LYS A 17 14.41 -21.66 9.30
N ASP A 18 13.49 -20.85 9.81
CA ASP A 18 12.05 -21.12 9.80
C ASP A 18 11.26 -19.84 9.46
N HIS A 19 11.01 -19.67 8.18
CA HIS A 19 10.23 -18.53 7.68
C HIS A 19 8.78 -18.55 8.18
N GLY A 20 8.18 -19.73 8.37
CA GLY A 20 6.84 -19.88 8.92
C GLY A 20 6.76 -19.37 10.37
N LYS A 21 7.75 -19.69 11.20
CA LYS A 21 7.86 -19.14 12.56
C LYS A 21 7.99 -17.63 12.55
N TRP A 22 8.78 -17.07 11.64
CA TRP A 22 8.92 -15.63 11.50
C TRP A 22 7.60 -14.97 11.10
N LEU A 23 6.86 -15.51 10.13
CA LEU A 23 5.52 -15.00 9.74
C LEU A 23 4.54 -15.06 10.92
N TYR A 24 4.54 -16.17 11.67
CA TYR A 24 3.70 -16.30 12.85
C TYR A 24 4.01 -15.21 13.90
N VAL A 25 5.29 -15.01 14.22
CA VAL A 25 5.71 -13.96 15.16
C VAL A 25 5.34 -12.58 14.63
N ARG A 26 5.60 -12.29 13.35
CA ARG A 26 5.24 -11.02 12.72
C ARG A 26 3.72 -10.72 12.80
N ASN A 27 2.88 -11.74 12.66
CA ASN A 27 1.42 -11.59 12.73
C ASN A 27 0.89 -11.49 14.17
N SER A 28 1.68 -11.81 15.17
CA SER A 28 1.28 -11.73 16.58
C SER A 28 1.28 -10.32 17.17
N GLY A 29 1.55 -9.29 16.36
CA GLY A 29 1.58 -7.90 16.79
C GLY A 29 1.63 -6.93 15.61
N ILE A 30 1.90 -5.67 15.88
CA ILE A 30 2.06 -4.57 14.93
C ILE A 30 3.54 -4.36 14.67
N GLY A 31 3.98 -4.44 13.41
CA GLY A 31 5.35 -4.13 12.99
C GLY A 31 5.49 -2.73 12.42
N GLY A 32 6.73 -2.26 12.21
CA GLY A 32 6.99 -0.90 11.73
C GLY A 32 6.34 -0.56 10.38
N SER A 33 6.22 -1.52 9.46
CA SER A 33 5.49 -1.30 8.21
C SER A 33 3.97 -1.16 8.40
N ASP A 34 3.41 -1.75 9.48
CA ASP A 34 1.99 -1.68 9.79
C ASP A 34 1.63 -0.31 10.40
N ALA A 35 2.57 0.34 11.09
CA ALA A 35 2.41 1.66 11.68
C ALA A 35 1.92 2.70 10.67
N ALA A 36 2.57 2.80 9.51
CA ALA A 36 2.16 3.70 8.43
C ALA A 36 0.78 3.36 7.84
N VAL A 37 0.38 2.08 7.85
CA VAL A 37 -0.96 1.66 7.44
C VAL A 37 -2.00 2.16 8.43
N ILE A 38 -1.77 1.96 9.73
CA ILE A 38 -2.68 2.39 10.82
C ILE A 38 -2.88 3.90 10.82
N MET A 39 -1.81 4.65 10.54
CA MET A 39 -1.83 6.11 10.45
C MET A 39 -2.40 6.64 9.11
N GLY A 40 -2.85 5.77 8.20
CA GLY A 40 -3.40 6.17 6.90
C GLY A 40 -2.36 6.73 5.91
N MET A 41 -1.08 6.56 6.18
CA MET A 41 0.04 7.05 5.36
C MET A 41 0.51 6.07 4.29
N ASN A 42 -0.10 4.87 4.24
CA ASN A 42 0.23 3.84 3.25
C ASN A 42 -0.79 3.85 2.11
N SER A 43 -0.33 4.10 0.88
CA SER A 43 -1.18 4.14 -0.32
C SER A 43 -1.52 2.77 -0.91
N TYR A 44 -0.92 1.68 -0.40
CA TYR A 44 -1.08 0.33 -0.96
C TYR A 44 -1.97 -0.56 -0.10
N LYS A 45 -2.01 -0.32 1.21
CA LYS A 45 -2.76 -1.14 2.16
C LYS A 45 -3.59 -0.25 3.07
N SER A 46 -4.86 -0.60 3.27
CA SER A 46 -5.78 0.09 4.19
C SER A 46 -5.71 -0.52 5.60
N PRO A 47 -6.10 0.22 6.65
CA PRO A 47 -6.29 -0.35 7.99
C PRO A 47 -7.26 -1.53 8.00
N TYR A 48 -8.29 -1.49 7.16
CA TYR A 48 -9.26 -2.58 7.03
C TYR A 48 -8.61 -3.87 6.50
N GLN A 49 -7.79 -3.76 5.44
CA GLN A 49 -7.05 -4.90 4.90
C GLN A 49 -6.06 -5.46 5.93
N LEU A 50 -5.32 -4.58 6.61
CA LEU A 50 -4.40 -5.00 7.68
C LEU A 50 -5.13 -5.73 8.81
N TRP A 51 -6.31 -5.26 9.22
CA TRP A 51 -7.13 -5.91 10.23
C TRP A 51 -7.57 -7.31 9.79
N MET A 52 -7.98 -7.48 8.54
CA MET A 52 -8.32 -8.80 8.00
C MET A 52 -7.14 -9.77 8.06
N GLU A 53 -5.94 -9.31 7.72
CA GLU A 53 -4.70 -10.10 7.81
C GLU A 53 -4.39 -10.47 9.27
N LYS A 54 -4.43 -9.50 10.20
CA LYS A 54 -4.14 -9.73 11.62
C LYS A 54 -5.15 -10.62 12.33
N THR A 55 -6.39 -10.65 11.84
CA THR A 55 -7.46 -11.53 12.38
C THR A 55 -7.58 -12.87 11.66
N GLY A 56 -6.72 -13.14 10.65
CA GLY A 56 -6.72 -14.38 9.86
C GLY A 56 -7.93 -14.51 8.91
N GLN A 57 -8.60 -13.40 8.59
CA GLN A 57 -9.71 -13.38 7.63
C GLN A 57 -9.21 -13.19 6.18
N ALA A 58 -7.97 -12.77 6.00
CA ALA A 58 -7.28 -12.73 4.71
C ALA A 58 -5.83 -13.18 4.89
N GLU A 59 -5.32 -13.87 3.89
CA GLU A 59 -3.88 -14.14 3.82
C GLU A 59 -3.13 -12.85 3.50
N PRO A 60 -1.94 -12.64 4.08
CA PRO A 60 -1.06 -11.55 3.66
C PRO A 60 -0.77 -11.62 2.16
N GLU A 61 -0.59 -10.47 1.52
CA GLU A 61 -0.25 -10.41 0.10
C GLU A 61 1.01 -11.26 -0.19
N ASP A 62 0.88 -12.19 -1.15
CA ASP A 62 2.03 -12.95 -1.65
C ASP A 62 2.92 -12.04 -2.50
N LEU A 63 4.05 -11.65 -1.94
CA LEU A 63 5.06 -10.83 -2.60
C LEU A 63 6.10 -11.65 -3.37
N THR A 64 5.90 -12.97 -3.49
CA THR A 64 6.77 -13.86 -4.27
C THR A 64 6.78 -13.40 -5.74
N GLY A 65 7.97 -13.15 -6.29
CA GLY A 65 8.10 -12.62 -7.65
C GLY A 65 7.93 -11.11 -7.78
N ASN A 66 7.64 -10.39 -6.71
CA ASN A 66 7.65 -8.92 -6.73
C ASN A 66 9.09 -8.41 -6.83
N MET A 67 9.46 -7.90 -8.00
CA MET A 67 10.83 -7.45 -8.29
C MET A 67 11.30 -6.29 -7.40
N ARG A 68 10.40 -5.48 -6.87
CA ARG A 68 10.76 -4.39 -5.94
C ARG A 68 11.20 -4.97 -4.59
N VAL A 69 10.47 -5.97 -4.09
CA VAL A 69 10.82 -6.67 -2.85
C VAL A 69 12.11 -7.46 -3.04
N TYR A 70 12.23 -8.19 -4.15
CA TYR A 70 13.44 -8.95 -4.49
C TYR A 70 14.69 -8.05 -4.47
N TRP A 71 14.67 -6.94 -5.23
CA TRP A 71 15.81 -6.03 -5.28
C TRP A 71 16.02 -5.25 -3.98
N GLY A 72 14.96 -4.97 -3.21
CA GLY A 72 15.06 -4.42 -1.87
C GLY A 72 15.91 -5.32 -0.97
N THR A 73 15.54 -6.59 -0.89
CA THR A 73 16.27 -7.59 -0.07
C THR A 73 17.71 -7.80 -0.57
N LYS A 74 17.94 -7.83 -1.90
CA LYS A 74 19.28 -8.03 -2.46
C LYS A 74 20.21 -6.84 -2.25
N ASN A 75 19.69 -5.62 -2.29
CA ASN A 75 20.48 -4.40 -2.11
C ASN A 75 20.67 -4.01 -0.64
N GLU A 76 19.86 -4.54 0.29
CA GLU A 76 19.94 -4.21 1.71
C GLU A 76 21.35 -4.35 2.30
N PRO A 77 22.10 -5.47 2.09
CA PRO A 77 23.48 -5.60 2.59
C PRO A 77 24.42 -4.55 1.99
N ALA A 78 24.34 -4.30 0.68
CA ALA A 78 25.20 -3.35 0.00
C ALA A 78 24.95 -1.90 0.48
N ILE A 79 23.70 -1.54 0.74
CA ILE A 79 23.36 -0.22 1.31
C ILE A 79 23.85 -0.12 2.75
N ALA A 80 23.77 -1.20 3.53
CA ALA A 80 24.33 -1.24 4.89
C ALA A 80 25.85 -1.04 4.88
N ASP A 81 26.57 -1.69 3.93
CA ASP A 81 28.01 -1.55 3.80
C ASP A 81 28.38 -0.13 3.36
N TRP A 82 27.69 0.43 2.38
CA TRP A 82 27.85 1.84 1.98
C TRP A 82 27.63 2.80 3.15
N PHE A 83 26.59 2.58 3.97
CA PHE A 83 26.33 3.40 5.16
C PHE A 83 27.49 3.35 6.16
N GLN A 84 28.11 2.18 6.35
CA GLN A 84 29.28 2.01 7.21
C GLN A 84 30.50 2.76 6.66
N GLU A 85 30.76 2.67 5.35
CA GLU A 85 31.85 3.37 4.67
C GLU A 85 31.68 4.88 4.77
N GLU A 86 30.47 5.38 4.50
CA GLU A 86 30.17 6.82 4.49
C GLU A 86 30.22 7.46 5.89
N THR A 87 29.76 6.73 6.91
CA THR A 87 29.59 7.29 8.27
C THR A 87 30.67 6.87 9.26
N GLY A 88 31.46 5.85 8.94
CA GLY A 88 32.38 5.22 9.87
C GLY A 88 31.71 4.39 10.98
N LYS A 89 30.38 4.24 10.96
CA LYS A 89 29.60 3.53 11.96
C LYS A 89 29.49 2.05 11.62
N LYS A 90 29.64 1.19 12.62
CA LYS A 90 29.40 -0.25 12.44
C LYS A 90 27.94 -0.58 12.68
N VAL A 91 27.35 -1.41 11.81
CA VAL A 91 25.99 -1.89 11.95
C VAL A 91 25.94 -3.42 11.97
N GLN A 92 24.93 -3.97 12.63
CA GLN A 92 24.72 -5.42 12.71
C GLN A 92 23.23 -5.76 12.63
N ARG A 93 22.93 -6.94 12.10
CA ARG A 93 21.56 -7.49 12.07
C ARG A 93 21.09 -7.83 13.48
N LEU A 94 19.81 -7.60 13.73
CA LEU A 94 19.14 -7.96 14.96
C LEU A 94 17.83 -8.69 14.60
N GLY A 95 17.41 -9.62 15.45
CA GLY A 95 16.17 -10.36 15.23
C GLY A 95 14.92 -9.53 15.57
N THR A 96 13.79 -10.22 15.73
CA THR A 96 12.52 -9.57 16.07
C THR A 96 12.49 -9.17 17.54
N LEU A 97 12.17 -7.92 17.80
CA LEU A 97 12.04 -7.34 19.12
C LEU A 97 10.57 -7.16 19.49
N ARG A 98 10.28 -7.22 20.80
CA ARG A 98 8.95 -6.94 21.37
C ARG A 98 9.08 -5.90 22.45
N ASN A 99 8.27 -4.83 22.38
CA ASN A 99 8.22 -3.83 23.45
C ASN A 99 7.70 -4.45 24.76
N ARG A 100 8.31 -4.08 25.89
CA ARG A 100 7.94 -4.64 27.22
C ARG A 100 6.64 -4.06 27.76
N GLU A 101 6.43 -2.76 27.57
CA GLU A 101 5.24 -2.06 28.04
C GLU A 101 4.03 -2.29 27.13
N HIS A 102 4.30 -2.35 25.82
CA HIS A 102 3.28 -2.57 24.76
C HIS A 102 3.59 -3.84 23.98
N PRO A 103 3.28 -5.06 24.51
CA PRO A 103 3.70 -6.33 23.90
C PRO A 103 3.14 -6.60 22.51
N PHE A 104 2.15 -5.84 22.06
CA PHE A 104 1.63 -5.89 20.70
C PHE A 104 2.53 -5.17 19.68
N MET A 105 3.47 -4.35 20.12
CA MET A 105 4.41 -3.64 19.25
C MET A 105 5.67 -4.46 19.01
N LEU A 106 5.94 -4.78 17.75
CA LEU A 106 7.05 -5.62 17.31
C LEU A 106 7.97 -4.85 16.35
N ALA A 107 9.27 -5.01 16.48
CA ALA A 107 10.23 -4.41 15.57
C ALA A 107 11.10 -5.47 14.88
N ASN A 108 11.06 -5.49 13.55
CA ASN A 108 11.99 -6.21 12.67
C ASN A 108 12.91 -5.16 12.06
N VAL A 109 13.98 -4.82 12.78
CA VAL A 109 14.88 -3.75 12.36
C VAL A 109 15.92 -4.28 11.37
N ASP A 110 16.21 -3.50 10.33
CA ASP A 110 17.21 -3.94 9.34
C ASP A 110 18.60 -4.04 9.98
N ARG A 111 19.01 -3.00 10.72
CA ARG A 111 20.29 -3.00 11.48
C ARG A 111 20.16 -2.25 12.79
N THR A 112 20.97 -2.62 13.75
CA THR A 112 21.29 -1.80 14.93
C THR A 112 22.68 -1.20 14.79
N VAL A 113 22.90 0.00 15.33
CA VAL A 113 24.20 0.69 15.28
C VAL A 113 25.03 0.29 16.49
N VAL A 114 26.23 -0.22 16.25
CA VAL A 114 27.12 -0.69 17.32
C VAL A 114 27.67 0.52 18.09
N GLY A 115 27.46 0.50 19.41
CA GLY A 115 27.95 1.57 20.28
C GLY A 115 26.99 2.77 20.43
N GLU A 116 25.86 2.78 19.72
CA GLU A 116 24.85 3.83 19.79
C GLU A 116 23.48 3.25 20.21
N ASN A 117 22.66 4.04 20.88
CA ASN A 117 21.26 3.68 21.13
C ASN A 117 20.40 4.08 19.91
N ALA A 118 20.69 3.46 18.78
CA ALA A 118 20.11 3.79 17.49
C ALA A 118 20.01 2.57 16.56
N GLY A 119 19.15 2.64 15.58
CA GLY A 119 19.06 1.67 14.49
C GLY A 119 19.17 2.32 13.12
N LEU A 120 19.15 1.48 12.09
CA LEU A 120 19.20 1.87 10.70
C LEU A 120 18.08 1.15 9.94
N GLU A 121 17.25 1.91 9.28
CA GLU A 121 16.27 1.45 8.30
C GLU A 121 16.85 1.62 6.90
N ILE A 122 16.66 0.63 6.03
CA ILE A 122 17.24 0.60 4.69
C ILE A 122 16.13 0.53 3.64
N LYS A 123 16.20 1.43 2.65
CA LYS A 123 15.19 1.51 1.59
C LYS A 123 15.82 1.51 0.20
N THR A 124 15.06 0.98 -0.76
CA THR A 124 15.30 1.18 -2.19
C THR A 124 14.10 1.93 -2.79
N ALA A 125 14.36 2.95 -3.60
CA ALA A 125 13.32 3.73 -4.24
C ALA A 125 13.64 4.03 -5.70
N GLY A 126 12.61 4.00 -6.56
CA GLY A 126 12.77 4.31 -7.97
C GLY A 126 12.91 5.82 -8.24
N VAL A 127 13.36 6.18 -9.45
CA VAL A 127 13.61 7.57 -9.88
C VAL A 127 12.42 8.53 -9.66
N LYS A 128 11.18 8.02 -9.74
CA LYS A 128 9.97 8.83 -9.49
C LYS A 128 9.85 9.30 -8.04
N GLN A 129 10.56 8.67 -7.13
CA GLN A 129 10.54 9.00 -5.70
C GLN A 129 11.57 10.08 -5.31
N TYR A 130 12.47 10.48 -6.22
CA TYR A 130 13.51 11.48 -5.94
C TYR A 130 12.99 12.75 -5.28
N ARG A 131 11.80 13.22 -5.71
CA ARG A 131 11.19 14.45 -5.16
C ARG A 131 10.86 14.35 -3.68
N LYS A 132 10.55 13.14 -3.19
CA LYS A 132 10.22 12.87 -1.79
C LYS A 132 11.45 12.77 -0.87
N TRP A 133 12.65 12.84 -1.46
CA TRP A 133 13.93 12.76 -0.75
C TRP A 133 14.78 14.00 -0.97
N LYS A 134 14.14 15.11 -1.44
CA LYS A 134 14.79 16.42 -1.57
C LYS A 134 14.79 17.14 -0.22
N ASP A 135 15.66 18.13 -0.09
CA ASP A 135 15.63 19.17 0.95
C ASP A 135 15.42 18.65 2.37
N ASP A 136 16.10 17.53 2.69
CA ASP A 136 15.98 16.83 3.98
C ASP A 136 14.61 16.23 4.31
N GLU A 137 13.71 16.14 3.37
CA GLU A 137 12.45 15.43 3.55
C GLU A 137 12.63 13.91 3.59
N ILE A 138 11.81 13.25 4.40
CA ILE A 138 11.68 11.79 4.48
C ILE A 138 10.21 11.50 4.22
N PRO A 139 9.86 10.52 3.37
CA PRO A 139 8.46 10.15 3.17
C PRO A 139 7.78 9.77 4.49
N ASP A 140 6.60 10.32 4.76
CA ASP A 140 5.87 10.17 6.04
C ASP A 140 5.74 8.71 6.50
N ALA A 141 5.48 7.80 5.55
CA ALA A 141 5.38 6.37 5.86
C ALA A 141 6.69 5.77 6.41
N TYR A 142 7.85 6.26 5.98
CA TYR A 142 9.14 5.80 6.47
C TYR A 142 9.51 6.49 7.80
N TYR A 143 9.15 7.75 7.93
CA TYR A 143 9.25 8.45 9.21
C TYR A 143 8.45 7.74 10.29
N CYS A 144 7.18 7.43 10.01
CA CYS A 144 6.28 6.68 10.88
C CYS A 144 6.87 5.30 11.28
N GLN A 145 7.45 4.57 10.33
CA GLN A 145 8.13 3.30 10.59
C GLN A 145 9.32 3.46 11.54
N CYS A 146 10.13 4.49 11.36
CA CYS A 146 11.27 4.76 12.24
C CYS A 146 10.81 5.20 13.65
N LEU A 147 9.74 5.99 13.77
CA LEU A 147 9.12 6.32 15.05
C LEU A 147 8.64 5.08 15.80
N HIS A 148 8.00 4.15 15.10
CA HIS A 148 7.59 2.86 15.66
C HIS A 148 8.78 2.09 16.23
N TYR A 149 9.88 2.02 15.49
CA TYR A 149 11.08 1.36 15.98
C TYR A 149 11.68 2.05 17.22
N MET A 150 11.69 3.38 17.23
CA MET A 150 12.13 4.13 18.41
C MET A 150 11.17 3.92 19.61
N ALA A 151 9.87 3.81 19.36
CA ALA A 151 8.89 3.47 20.40
C ALA A 151 9.13 2.07 20.98
N VAL A 152 9.37 1.07 20.13
CA VAL A 152 9.62 -0.32 20.57
C VAL A 152 10.93 -0.44 21.35
N THR A 153 12.00 0.19 20.86
CA THR A 153 13.36 -0.04 21.34
C THR A 153 13.78 0.90 22.47
N GLY A 154 13.17 2.09 22.55
CA GLY A 154 13.65 3.19 23.41
C GLY A 154 14.91 3.86 22.85
N ALA A 155 15.15 3.74 21.53
CA ALA A 155 16.28 4.40 20.88
C ALA A 155 16.12 5.92 20.88
N ASP A 156 17.26 6.65 20.96
CA ASP A 156 17.29 8.11 21.02
C ASP A 156 17.08 8.76 19.65
N TYR A 157 17.43 8.05 18.59
CA TYR A 157 17.29 8.45 17.18
C TYR A 157 17.36 7.23 16.26
N TRP A 158 17.03 7.44 15.00
CA TRP A 158 17.07 6.39 13.97
C TRP A 158 17.74 6.91 12.72
N TYR A 159 18.53 6.08 12.05
CA TYR A 159 19.03 6.38 10.73
C TYR A 159 18.12 5.76 9.67
N ILE A 160 18.00 6.43 8.54
CA ILE A 160 17.42 5.87 7.33
C ILE A 160 18.39 6.04 6.18
N ALA A 161 18.68 4.95 5.47
CA ALA A 161 19.51 4.94 4.28
C ALA A 161 18.68 4.51 3.07
N VAL A 162 18.84 5.16 1.93
CA VAL A 162 18.09 4.87 0.73
C VAL A 162 18.97 4.83 -0.50
N LEU A 163 18.78 3.81 -1.36
CA LEU A 163 19.29 3.73 -2.72
C LEU A 163 18.21 4.20 -3.69
N LEU A 164 18.42 5.33 -4.34
CA LEU A 164 17.51 5.99 -5.27
C LEU A 164 17.91 5.68 -6.72
N GLY A 165 16.96 5.17 -7.50
CA GLY A 165 17.19 4.90 -8.92
C GLY A 165 18.27 3.88 -9.25
N GLY A 166 18.85 3.24 -8.23
CA GLY A 166 19.88 2.22 -8.35
C GLY A 166 21.32 2.73 -8.33
N ASN A 167 21.55 4.04 -8.25
CA ASN A 167 22.89 4.63 -8.35
C ASN A 167 23.10 5.91 -7.52
N ASP A 168 22.10 6.40 -6.81
CA ASP A 168 22.21 7.55 -5.91
C ASP A 168 21.83 7.12 -4.50
N SER A 169 22.69 7.36 -3.53
CA SER A 169 22.47 6.94 -2.14
C SER A 169 22.43 8.15 -1.22
N LYS A 170 21.51 8.11 -0.27
CA LYS A 170 21.36 9.13 0.78
C LYS A 170 21.13 8.46 2.12
N TRP A 171 21.57 9.12 3.18
CA TRP A 171 21.18 8.76 4.52
C TRP A 171 20.77 9.99 5.31
N LYS A 172 19.91 9.79 6.31
CA LYS A 172 19.44 10.84 7.21
C LYS A 172 19.32 10.30 8.62
N ARG A 173 19.42 11.19 9.59
CA ARG A 173 19.15 10.92 11.00
C ARG A 173 17.79 11.50 11.35
N ILE A 174 16.98 10.71 12.04
CA ILE A 174 15.65 11.04 12.55
C ILE A 174 15.76 11.12 14.06
N GLU A 175 15.52 12.29 14.61
CA GLU A 175 15.50 12.48 16.04
C GLU A 175 14.21 11.92 16.65
N ARG A 176 14.31 11.43 17.88
CA ARG A 176 13.16 10.94 18.63
C ARG A 176 12.21 12.08 18.95
N ASN A 177 10.94 11.94 18.61
CA ASN A 177 9.87 12.87 18.94
C ASN A 177 8.84 12.17 19.84
N GLU A 178 8.79 12.58 21.11
CA GLU A 178 7.92 11.94 22.09
C GLU A 178 6.43 12.22 21.86
N GLU A 179 6.08 13.35 21.25
CA GLU A 179 4.68 13.67 20.94
C GLU A 179 4.16 12.78 19.82
N ASP A 180 4.92 12.68 18.73
CA ASP A 180 4.59 11.80 17.62
C ASP A 180 4.55 10.33 18.03
N ILE A 181 5.50 9.89 18.88
CA ILE A 181 5.54 8.53 19.42
C ILE A 181 4.30 8.23 20.28
N LYS A 182 3.87 9.16 21.14
CA LYS A 182 2.66 8.97 21.95
C LYS A 182 1.41 8.85 21.09
N MET A 183 1.27 9.70 20.07
CA MET A 183 0.16 9.61 19.13
C MET A 183 0.17 8.27 18.38
N LEU A 184 1.34 7.82 17.94
CA LEU A 184 1.50 6.55 17.25
C LEU A 184 1.11 5.35 18.13
N ILE A 185 1.65 5.30 19.36
CA ILE A 185 1.32 4.23 20.34
C ILE A 185 -0.20 4.19 20.60
N GLN A 186 -0.84 5.35 20.74
CA GLN A 186 -2.28 5.40 20.96
C GLN A 186 -3.06 4.84 19.78
N ALA A 187 -2.73 5.24 18.54
CA ALA A 187 -3.37 4.75 17.34
C ALA A 187 -3.18 3.23 17.15
N GLU A 188 -1.96 2.75 17.37
CA GLU A 188 -1.66 1.32 17.29
C GLU A 188 -2.38 0.51 18.38
N LYS A 189 -2.50 1.04 19.59
CA LYS A 189 -3.27 0.42 20.68
C LYS A 189 -4.76 0.33 20.34
N GLU A 190 -5.34 1.39 19.81
CA GLU A 190 -6.74 1.41 19.37
C GLU A 190 -6.97 0.37 18.25
N PHE A 191 -6.09 0.35 17.26
CA PHE A 191 -6.15 -0.64 16.18
C PHE A 191 -6.00 -2.08 16.73
N TRP A 192 -5.04 -2.32 17.64
CA TRP A 192 -4.84 -3.65 18.22
C TRP A 192 -6.04 -4.12 19.04
N ASN A 193 -6.72 -3.22 19.75
CA ASN A 193 -7.96 -3.52 20.44
C ASN A 193 -9.06 -4.00 19.46
N LEU A 194 -9.15 -3.39 18.28
CA LEU A 194 -10.07 -3.85 17.21
C LEU A 194 -9.70 -5.24 16.70
N VAL A 195 -8.39 -5.53 16.56
CA VAL A 195 -7.92 -6.87 16.17
C VAL A 195 -8.31 -7.90 17.22
N GLN A 196 -8.08 -7.64 18.51
CA GLN A 196 -8.41 -8.56 19.60
C GLN A 196 -9.91 -8.77 19.75
N ALA A 197 -10.69 -7.71 19.62
CA ALA A 197 -12.15 -7.76 19.66
C ALA A 197 -12.78 -8.36 18.39
N LYS A 198 -11.97 -8.60 17.33
CA LYS A 198 -12.44 -8.97 15.98
C LYS A 198 -13.49 -8.00 15.42
N THR A 199 -13.41 -6.75 15.83
CA THR A 199 -14.25 -5.66 15.35
C THR A 199 -13.52 -4.94 14.22
N ALA A 200 -14.16 -4.83 13.05
CA ALA A 200 -13.55 -4.19 11.91
C ALA A 200 -13.34 -2.68 12.15
N PRO A 201 -12.20 -2.11 11.72
CA PRO A 201 -12.02 -0.67 11.71
C PRO A 201 -12.99 0.00 10.73
N PRO A 202 -13.19 1.32 10.81
CA PRO A 202 -13.95 2.06 9.82
C PRO A 202 -13.42 1.82 8.40
N VAL A 203 -14.35 1.78 7.44
CA VAL A 203 -13.98 1.70 6.02
C VAL A 203 -13.46 3.05 5.52
N ASP A 204 -12.57 3.01 4.53
CA ASP A 204 -12.05 4.19 3.84
C ASP A 204 -12.31 4.10 2.33
N GLY A 205 -12.03 5.18 1.59
CA GLY A 205 -12.23 5.25 0.14
C GLY A 205 -11.11 4.62 -0.70
N SER A 206 -10.16 3.89 -0.10
CA SER A 206 -9.03 3.32 -0.82
C SER A 206 -9.43 2.09 -1.66
N LEU A 207 -8.66 1.86 -2.73
CA LEU A 207 -8.81 0.63 -3.52
C LEU A 207 -8.56 -0.61 -2.66
N SER A 208 -7.62 -0.56 -1.72
CA SER A 208 -7.31 -1.65 -0.80
C SER A 208 -8.50 -1.99 0.09
N CYS A 209 -9.20 -1.00 0.65
CA CYS A 209 -10.41 -1.22 1.42
C CYS A 209 -11.53 -1.85 0.57
N SER A 210 -11.73 -1.34 -0.65
CA SER A 210 -12.71 -1.91 -1.59
C SER A 210 -12.41 -3.36 -1.93
N GLN A 211 -11.15 -3.71 -2.14
CA GLN A 211 -10.72 -5.09 -2.40
C GLN A 211 -10.89 -5.98 -1.17
N ALA A 212 -10.61 -5.47 0.02
CA ALA A 212 -10.80 -6.18 1.27
C ALA A 212 -12.28 -6.50 1.52
N LEU A 213 -13.17 -5.53 1.28
CA LEU A 213 -14.62 -5.74 1.36
C LEU A 213 -15.11 -6.77 0.34
N ALA A 214 -14.62 -6.71 -0.90
CA ALA A 214 -14.96 -7.68 -1.93
C ALA A 214 -14.49 -9.10 -1.57
N ALA A 215 -13.33 -9.23 -0.94
CA ALA A 215 -12.81 -10.52 -0.47
C ALA A 215 -13.61 -11.05 0.73
N ARG A 216 -13.91 -10.18 1.69
CA ARG A 216 -14.66 -10.54 2.90
C ARG A 216 -16.08 -11.00 2.60
N TYR A 217 -16.71 -10.40 1.60
CA TYR A 217 -18.10 -10.67 1.18
C TYR A 217 -18.15 -11.21 -0.26
N ALA A 218 -17.25 -12.14 -0.59
CA ALA A 218 -17.14 -12.71 -1.94
C ALA A 218 -18.43 -13.43 -2.37
N ASP A 219 -19.04 -14.16 -1.44
CA ASP A 219 -20.30 -14.88 -1.66
C ASP A 219 -21.50 -13.99 -1.40
N SER A 220 -22.43 -13.93 -2.35
CA SER A 220 -23.71 -13.25 -2.18
C SER A 220 -24.80 -14.24 -1.84
N ARG A 221 -25.71 -13.83 -0.96
CA ARG A 221 -26.99 -14.52 -0.73
C ARG A 221 -28.07 -13.86 -1.59
N ASP A 222 -28.99 -14.65 -2.11
CA ASP A 222 -30.15 -14.14 -2.86
C ASP A 222 -31.24 -13.67 -1.88
N GLU A 223 -30.93 -12.55 -1.21
CA GLU A 223 -31.81 -11.91 -0.25
C GLU A 223 -31.74 -10.39 -0.38
N GLU A 224 -32.83 -9.70 -0.15
CA GLU A 224 -32.93 -8.26 -0.03
C GLU A 224 -33.09 -7.87 1.44
N ILE A 225 -32.26 -6.94 1.90
CA ILE A 225 -32.30 -6.45 3.29
C ILE A 225 -32.62 -4.96 3.32
N MET A 226 -33.27 -4.51 4.37
CA MET A 226 -33.41 -3.08 4.65
C MET A 226 -32.09 -2.53 5.17
N LEU A 227 -31.58 -1.49 4.50
CA LEU A 227 -30.39 -0.77 4.97
C LEU A 227 -30.76 0.22 6.09
N PRO A 228 -29.82 0.58 6.97
CA PRO A 228 -30.04 1.63 7.96
C PRO A 228 -30.33 2.98 7.31
N GLU A 229 -31.03 3.88 8.02
CA GLU A 229 -31.38 5.23 7.51
C GLU A 229 -30.16 6.06 7.06
N GLU A 230 -29.01 5.84 7.68
CA GLU A 230 -27.78 6.50 7.27
C GLU A 230 -27.39 6.24 5.81
N ALA A 231 -27.88 5.13 5.21
CA ALA A 231 -27.64 4.79 3.82
C ALA A 231 -28.21 5.85 2.86
N ASP A 232 -29.33 6.46 3.18
CA ASP A 232 -29.92 7.53 2.37
C ASP A 232 -28.98 8.74 2.26
N THR A 233 -28.35 9.10 3.37
CA THR A 233 -27.34 10.18 3.39
C THR A 233 -26.13 9.85 2.54
N LEU A 234 -25.66 8.61 2.57
CA LEU A 234 -24.55 8.16 1.75
C LEU A 234 -24.91 8.14 0.27
N ILE A 235 -26.12 7.69 -0.10
CA ILE A 235 -26.61 7.69 -1.47
C ILE A 235 -26.73 9.13 -1.99
N ALA A 236 -27.32 10.05 -1.20
CA ALA A 236 -27.43 11.46 -1.59
C ALA A 236 -26.05 12.10 -1.84
N ARG A 237 -25.06 11.81 -1.00
CA ARG A 237 -23.66 12.29 -1.20
C ARG A 237 -23.05 11.72 -2.48
N ILE A 238 -23.19 10.41 -2.72
CA ILE A 238 -22.67 9.75 -3.94
C ILE A 238 -23.30 10.40 -5.20
N ASN A 239 -24.59 10.65 -5.19
CA ASN A 239 -25.29 11.29 -6.30
C ASN A 239 -24.77 12.71 -6.53
N GLY A 240 -24.66 13.53 -5.48
CA GLY A 240 -24.14 14.88 -5.55
C GLY A 240 -22.69 14.93 -6.07
N ASP A 241 -21.81 14.10 -5.55
CA ASP A 241 -20.42 14.00 -6.00
C ASP A 241 -20.33 13.53 -7.45
N THR A 242 -21.23 12.63 -7.88
CA THR A 242 -21.31 12.15 -9.27
C THR A 242 -21.71 13.29 -10.22
N GLU A 243 -22.70 14.11 -9.85
CA GLU A 243 -23.09 15.30 -10.64
C GLU A 243 -21.95 16.31 -10.77
N ILE A 244 -21.21 16.57 -9.69
CA ILE A 244 -20.03 17.44 -9.70
C ILE A 244 -18.96 16.88 -10.64
N MET A 245 -18.69 15.59 -10.54
CA MET A 245 -17.71 14.90 -11.38
C MET A 245 -18.09 14.98 -12.87
N ASP A 246 -19.37 14.84 -13.21
CA ASP A 246 -19.82 14.90 -14.58
C ASP A 246 -19.72 16.34 -15.15
N LYS A 247 -20.03 17.36 -14.37
CA LYS A 247 -19.79 18.78 -14.75
C LYS A 247 -18.30 19.05 -14.99
N LEU A 248 -17.42 18.50 -14.14
CA LEU A 248 -15.96 18.63 -14.33
C LEU A 248 -15.47 17.91 -15.60
N LYS A 249 -16.00 16.72 -15.91
CA LYS A 249 -15.70 16.01 -17.17
C LYS A 249 -16.13 16.81 -18.38
N GLU A 250 -17.29 17.45 -18.33
CA GLU A 250 -17.79 18.30 -19.41
C GLU A 250 -16.88 19.51 -19.64
N GLN A 251 -16.42 20.16 -18.56
CA GLN A 251 -15.44 21.25 -18.65
C GLN A 251 -14.10 20.82 -19.22
N ILE A 252 -13.60 19.67 -18.80
CA ILE A 252 -12.37 19.08 -19.36
C ILE A 252 -12.55 18.84 -20.86
N SER A 253 -13.67 18.24 -21.26
CA SER A 253 -13.99 17.96 -22.67
C SER A 253 -14.07 19.23 -23.51
N LEU A 254 -14.70 20.31 -22.98
CA LEU A 254 -14.74 21.62 -23.62
C LEU A 254 -13.32 22.16 -23.88
N ASN A 255 -12.45 22.12 -22.87
CA ASN A 255 -11.09 22.62 -23.03
C ASN A 255 -10.26 21.75 -23.99
N GLN A 256 -10.44 20.43 -23.96
CA GLN A 256 -9.83 19.52 -24.94
C GLN A 256 -10.30 19.80 -26.37
N ASN A 257 -11.60 20.09 -26.58
CA ASN A 257 -12.14 20.42 -27.89
C ASN A 257 -11.58 21.74 -28.41
N ARG A 258 -11.45 22.77 -27.56
CA ARG A 258 -10.75 24.01 -27.92
C ARG A 258 -9.31 23.80 -28.36
N LEU A 259 -8.56 22.91 -27.67
CA LEU A 259 -7.21 22.57 -28.07
C LEU A 259 -7.15 21.81 -29.40
N LYS A 260 -8.11 20.91 -29.65
CA LYS A 260 -8.25 20.23 -30.95
C LYS A 260 -8.56 21.22 -32.06
N GLU A 261 -9.45 22.17 -31.84
CA GLU A 261 -9.78 23.26 -32.80
C GLU A 261 -8.53 24.10 -33.13
N MET A 262 -7.72 24.45 -32.12
CA MET A 262 -6.45 25.18 -32.33
C MET A 262 -5.42 24.35 -33.11
N LEU A 263 -5.42 23.00 -32.97
CA LEU A 263 -4.55 22.13 -33.75
C LEU A 263 -4.96 22.02 -35.21
N GLY A 264 -6.27 22.10 -35.51
CA GLY A 264 -6.79 21.90 -36.86
C GLY A 264 -6.33 20.56 -37.43
N ASP A 265 -5.70 20.56 -38.59
CA ASP A 265 -5.18 19.39 -39.28
C ASP A 265 -3.78 18.97 -38.78
N ALA A 266 -3.17 19.68 -37.83
CA ALA A 266 -1.85 19.35 -37.29
C ALA A 266 -1.95 18.21 -36.27
N GLU A 267 -1.07 17.22 -36.37
CA GLU A 267 -0.99 16.13 -35.40
C GLU A 267 -0.45 16.56 -34.02
N ALA A 268 0.24 17.70 -33.94
CA ALA A 268 0.84 18.17 -32.70
C ALA A 268 1.04 19.69 -32.70
N GLY A 269 0.90 20.29 -31.50
CA GLY A 269 1.23 21.67 -31.21
C GLY A 269 2.05 21.78 -29.91
N ARG A 270 2.70 22.93 -29.71
CA ARG A 270 3.46 23.23 -28.49
C ARG A 270 3.07 24.59 -27.93
N VAL A 271 3.02 24.66 -26.59
CA VAL A 271 2.85 25.90 -25.84
C VAL A 271 3.64 25.80 -24.54
N GLY A 272 4.60 26.70 -24.31
CA GLY A 272 5.51 26.61 -23.16
C GLY A 272 6.22 25.26 -23.08
N SER A 273 6.14 24.59 -21.96
CA SER A 273 6.71 23.25 -21.75
C SER A 273 5.80 22.10 -22.17
N PHE A 274 4.58 22.40 -22.67
CA PHE A 274 3.60 21.37 -23.03
C PHE A 274 3.61 21.06 -24.51
N LYS A 275 3.42 19.78 -24.84
CA LYS A 275 3.17 19.29 -26.20
C LYS A 275 1.78 18.67 -26.21
N VAL A 276 0.89 19.20 -27.06
CA VAL A 276 -0.44 18.64 -27.32
C VAL A 276 -0.38 17.81 -28.58
N THR A 277 -0.98 16.61 -28.57
CA THR A 277 -1.02 15.73 -29.74
C THR A 277 -2.43 15.23 -29.99
N TRP A 278 -2.85 15.25 -31.27
CA TRP A 278 -4.11 14.69 -31.73
C TRP A 278 -3.88 14.03 -33.08
N LYS A 279 -3.51 12.73 -33.02
CA LYS A 279 -3.07 11.97 -34.18
C LYS A 279 -4.16 11.06 -34.71
N SER A 280 -4.16 10.84 -36.00
CA SER A 280 -4.93 9.75 -36.61
C SER A 280 -4.39 8.39 -36.16
N THR A 281 -5.28 7.49 -35.82
CA THR A 281 -4.95 6.11 -35.47
C THR A 281 -5.73 5.15 -36.36
N ASN A 282 -5.12 4.02 -36.69
CA ASN A 282 -5.83 2.96 -37.41
C ASN A 282 -6.97 2.40 -36.54
N GLY A 283 -8.06 1.99 -37.19
CA GLY A 283 -9.15 1.30 -36.51
C GLY A 283 -8.66 0.04 -35.78
N ARG A 284 -9.16 -0.17 -34.58
CA ARG A 284 -8.82 -1.36 -33.79
C ARG A 284 -9.72 -2.53 -34.21
N GLU A 285 -9.10 -3.66 -34.53
CA GLU A 285 -9.86 -4.89 -34.68
C GLU A 285 -10.43 -5.34 -33.33
N THR A 286 -11.69 -5.73 -33.30
CA THR A 286 -12.38 -6.22 -32.10
C THR A 286 -13.07 -7.54 -32.39
N CYS A 287 -12.96 -8.48 -31.47
CA CYS A 287 -13.70 -9.75 -31.52
C CYS A 287 -14.94 -9.66 -30.62
N GLN A 288 -16.10 -9.93 -31.20
CA GLN A 288 -17.36 -10.02 -30.45
C GLN A 288 -17.53 -11.46 -29.93
N LEU A 289 -16.99 -11.73 -28.74
CA LEU A 289 -16.96 -13.06 -28.12
C LEU A 289 -18.33 -13.74 -28.04
N SER A 290 -19.39 -12.98 -27.77
CA SER A 290 -20.77 -13.53 -27.74
C SER A 290 -21.26 -14.02 -29.11
N LYS A 291 -20.91 -13.29 -30.17
CA LYS A 291 -21.20 -13.73 -31.54
C LYS A 291 -20.34 -14.93 -31.96
N LEU A 292 -19.04 -14.89 -31.64
CA LEU A 292 -18.12 -15.99 -31.91
C LEU A 292 -18.60 -17.29 -31.24
N LYS A 293 -18.99 -17.22 -29.95
CA LYS A 293 -19.51 -18.37 -29.21
C LYS A 293 -20.79 -18.97 -29.81
N LYS A 294 -21.66 -18.13 -30.43
CA LYS A 294 -22.88 -18.57 -31.06
C LYS A 294 -22.64 -19.11 -32.48
N ALA A 295 -21.83 -18.44 -33.28
CA ALA A 295 -21.63 -18.75 -34.70
C ALA A 295 -20.59 -19.84 -34.95
N ALA A 296 -19.58 -19.98 -34.09
CA ALA A 296 -18.48 -20.93 -34.21
C ALA A 296 -18.04 -21.45 -32.82
N PRO A 297 -18.86 -22.28 -32.15
CA PRO A 297 -18.61 -22.77 -30.80
C PRO A 297 -17.29 -23.55 -30.68
N ASP A 298 -16.96 -24.37 -31.68
CA ASP A 298 -15.72 -25.16 -31.69
C ASP A 298 -14.47 -24.27 -31.74
N LEU A 299 -14.51 -23.21 -32.56
CA LEU A 299 -13.43 -22.22 -32.62
C LEU A 299 -13.30 -21.45 -31.30
N TYR A 300 -14.44 -21.07 -30.72
CA TYR A 300 -14.44 -20.41 -29.39
C TYR A 300 -13.78 -21.29 -28.32
N GLN A 301 -14.10 -22.59 -28.29
CA GLN A 301 -13.52 -23.55 -27.37
C GLN A 301 -12.02 -23.74 -27.63
N ALA A 302 -11.61 -23.91 -28.88
CA ALA A 302 -10.20 -24.01 -29.23
C ALA A 302 -9.37 -22.78 -28.84
N LEU A 303 -9.92 -21.55 -28.95
CA LEU A 303 -9.27 -20.33 -28.53
C LEU A 303 -9.17 -20.24 -26.99
N LYS A 304 -10.17 -20.75 -26.26
CA LYS A 304 -10.16 -20.84 -24.81
C LYS A 304 -9.11 -21.83 -24.31
N ASP A 305 -9.02 -23.02 -24.93
CA ASP A 305 -8.04 -24.05 -24.57
C ASP A 305 -6.59 -23.61 -24.83
N LYS A 306 -6.40 -22.79 -25.87
CA LYS A 306 -5.11 -22.17 -26.19
C LYS A 306 -4.79 -20.92 -25.35
N GLY A 307 -5.66 -20.50 -24.42
CA GLY A 307 -5.45 -19.35 -23.54
C GLY A 307 -5.67 -17.97 -24.18
N PHE A 308 -6.15 -17.89 -25.44
CA PHE A 308 -6.50 -16.60 -26.06
C PHE A 308 -7.79 -16.00 -25.50
N ILE A 309 -8.65 -16.82 -24.90
CA ILE A 309 -9.85 -16.40 -24.19
C ILE A 309 -9.71 -16.90 -22.75
N SER A 310 -9.68 -15.96 -21.79
CA SER A 310 -9.68 -16.25 -20.35
C SER A 310 -10.97 -15.78 -19.70
N THR A 311 -11.41 -16.49 -18.67
CA THR A 311 -12.53 -16.05 -17.83
C THR A 311 -11.95 -15.40 -16.58
N GLY A 312 -12.32 -14.16 -16.32
CA GLY A 312 -11.96 -13.46 -15.09
C GLY A 312 -12.56 -14.12 -13.85
N LYS A 313 -12.03 -13.81 -12.68
CA LYS A 313 -12.63 -14.24 -11.40
C LYS A 313 -14.02 -13.64 -11.28
N ALA A 314 -14.96 -14.41 -10.71
CA ALA A 314 -16.27 -13.90 -10.34
C ALA A 314 -16.12 -12.76 -9.33
N SER A 315 -16.94 -11.72 -9.45
CA SER A 315 -16.93 -10.56 -8.55
C SER A 315 -18.35 -10.03 -8.34
N ARG A 316 -18.61 -9.43 -7.20
CA ARG A 316 -19.88 -8.74 -6.93
C ARG A 316 -19.87 -7.37 -7.60
N ARG A 317 -20.97 -7.02 -8.26
CA ARG A 317 -21.14 -5.70 -8.89
C ARG A 317 -21.97 -4.81 -7.97
N PHE A 318 -21.40 -3.70 -7.54
CA PHE A 318 -22.13 -2.66 -6.81
C PHE A 318 -22.92 -1.78 -7.79
N SER A 319 -24.18 -1.48 -7.47
CA SER A 319 -25.01 -0.52 -8.21
C SER A 319 -26.03 0.12 -7.27
N ILE A 320 -26.35 1.37 -7.52
CA ILE A 320 -27.44 2.11 -6.87
C ILE A 320 -28.50 2.38 -7.95
N LYS A 321 -29.75 2.08 -7.68
CA LYS A 321 -30.87 2.36 -8.57
C LYS A 321 -32.04 2.86 -7.73
N GLU A 322 -32.71 3.88 -8.23
CA GLU A 322 -34.00 4.31 -7.67
C GLU A 322 -35.08 3.26 -7.97
N VAL A 323 -35.76 2.83 -6.95
CA VAL A 323 -36.92 1.92 -7.08
C VAL A 323 -38.15 2.82 -7.22
N LYS A 324 -38.84 2.72 -8.35
CA LYS A 324 -40.13 3.37 -8.49
C LYS A 324 -41.14 2.57 -7.68
N GLU A 325 -41.82 3.21 -6.74
CA GLU A 325 -42.98 2.62 -6.13
C GLU A 325 -43.98 2.29 -7.23
N ASP A 326 -44.35 1.02 -7.37
CA ASP A 326 -45.48 0.63 -8.20
C ASP A 326 -46.74 1.24 -7.58
N LYS A 327 -47.33 2.19 -8.30
CA LYS A 327 -48.59 2.81 -7.92
C LYS A 327 -49.78 1.83 -8.10
#